data_4928c082bde92d14c12639b613285b05
#
_entry.id   4928c082bde92d14c12639b613285b05
#
_cell.length_a   1.000
_cell.length_b   1.000
_cell.length_c   1.000
_cell.angle_alpha   90.00
_cell.angle_beta   90.00
_cell.angle_gamma   90.00
#
_symmetry.space_group_name_H-M   'P 1'
#
loop_
_entity.id
_entity.type
_entity.pdbx_description
1 polymer ?
#
loop_
_entity_poly.entity_id
_entity_poly.type
_entity_poly.pdbx_seq_one_letter_code
_entity_poly.pdbx_strand_id
1 'polypeptide(L)'
;MLDKDDIAGLERRKRAALINCLPGFKPVVLVGTADTKHATNLSIINSCFHVGAAPALLGMIIRPAPAGTERHTLDNILATGQYTINAVSESMTRRAHHTSARFDRGQSEFDACGLSERWLDGHAAPFVTDSPLQIGLTLQEHQSLAINGTHLIIGSVESIQFASEAWRADGTIDLALLGIVTGVGLDGYHLVGDGHRYAYAKPDTCPELI
;
A
#
# COMPACT_ATOMS: atom_id res chain seq x y z
N MET A 1 -26.93 -12.01 12.39
CA MET A 1 -26.13 -12.65 11.30
C MET A 1 -26.56 -11.97 10.01
N LEU A 2 -25.64 -11.69 9.12
CA LEU A 2 -25.95 -11.18 7.78
C LEU A 2 -25.67 -12.30 6.77
N ASP A 3 -26.66 -12.63 5.95
CA ASP A 3 -26.50 -13.57 4.85
C ASP A 3 -26.17 -12.86 3.52
N LYS A 4 -26.12 -13.61 2.43
CA LYS A 4 -25.79 -13.09 1.10
C LYS A 4 -26.78 -12.04 0.62
N ASP A 5 -28.05 -12.25 0.88
CA ASP A 5 -29.12 -11.37 0.40
C ASP A 5 -29.18 -10.10 1.25
N ASP A 6 -28.95 -10.21 2.57
CA ASP A 6 -28.77 -9.06 3.47
C ASP A 6 -27.62 -8.17 2.99
N ILE A 7 -26.47 -8.78 2.67
CA ILE A 7 -25.30 -8.03 2.19
C ILE A 7 -25.57 -7.36 0.83
N ALA A 8 -26.24 -8.07 -0.08
CA ALA A 8 -26.59 -7.53 -1.38
C ALA A 8 -27.60 -6.37 -1.27
N GLY A 9 -28.52 -6.44 -0.32
CA GLY A 9 -29.53 -5.41 -0.02
C GLY A 9 -28.99 -4.15 0.66
N LEU A 10 -27.74 -4.18 1.19
CA LEU A 10 -27.17 -3.00 1.81
C LEU A 10 -26.98 -1.85 0.80
N GLU A 11 -27.22 -0.62 1.29
CA GLU A 11 -26.84 0.59 0.55
C GLU A 11 -25.36 0.52 0.16
N ARG A 12 -25.02 1.00 -1.06
CA ARG A 12 -23.70 0.86 -1.68
C ARG A 12 -22.54 1.26 -0.76
N ARG A 13 -22.66 2.40 -0.04
CA ARG A 13 -21.59 2.89 0.85
C ARG A 13 -21.43 2.02 2.08
N LYS A 14 -22.54 1.60 2.69
CA LYS A 14 -22.55 0.70 3.86
C LYS A 14 -21.94 -0.66 3.51
N ARG A 15 -22.33 -1.22 2.35
CA ARG A 15 -21.74 -2.47 1.84
C ARG A 15 -20.25 -2.33 1.62
N ALA A 16 -19.79 -1.24 0.98
CA ALA A 16 -18.38 -1.00 0.77
C ALA A 16 -17.60 -0.87 2.09
N ALA A 17 -18.13 -0.16 3.07
CA ALA A 17 -17.53 -0.04 4.40
C ALA A 17 -17.42 -1.41 5.09
N LEU A 18 -18.51 -2.18 5.14
CA LEU A 18 -18.54 -3.51 5.72
C LEU A 18 -17.49 -4.42 5.08
N ILE A 19 -17.53 -4.57 3.75
CA ILE A 19 -16.61 -5.48 3.04
C ILE A 19 -15.15 -5.06 3.21
N ASN A 20 -14.85 -3.75 3.26
CA ASN A 20 -13.49 -3.29 3.51
C ASN A 20 -12.98 -3.55 4.93
N CYS A 21 -13.87 -3.79 5.91
CA CYS A 21 -13.47 -4.15 7.28
C CYS A 21 -13.20 -5.66 7.43
N LEU A 22 -13.79 -6.52 6.62
CA LEU A 22 -13.72 -7.98 6.79
C LEU A 22 -12.30 -8.56 6.77
N PRO A 23 -11.35 -8.05 5.96
CA PRO A 23 -9.97 -8.52 6.00
C PRO A 23 -9.21 -8.14 7.29
N GLY A 24 -9.82 -7.36 8.18
CA GLY A 24 -9.19 -6.89 9.41
C GLY A 24 -8.18 -5.76 9.17
N PHE A 25 -7.12 -5.76 9.95
CA PHE A 25 -6.03 -4.79 9.83
C PHE A 25 -5.20 -5.03 8.58
N LYS A 26 -4.96 -3.98 7.83
CA LYS A 26 -4.26 -4.01 6.54
C LYS A 26 -3.09 -3.03 6.53
N PRO A 27 -2.04 -3.28 5.71
CA PRO A 27 -1.03 -2.26 5.46
C PRO A 27 -1.69 -0.99 4.91
N VAL A 28 -1.21 0.16 5.33
CA VAL A 28 -1.54 1.46 4.74
C VAL A 28 -0.29 2.02 4.12
N VAL A 29 -0.33 2.22 2.82
CA VAL A 29 0.84 2.68 2.06
C VAL A 29 0.46 3.79 1.09
N LEU A 30 1.42 4.65 0.80
CA LEU A 30 1.36 5.63 -0.27
C LEU A 30 2.11 5.08 -1.49
N VAL A 31 1.46 5.03 -2.63
CA VAL A 31 2.07 4.61 -3.90
C VAL A 31 2.47 5.85 -4.68
N GLY A 32 3.77 6.07 -4.80
CA GLY A 32 4.35 7.13 -5.59
C GLY A 32 4.56 6.68 -7.03
N THR A 33 4.17 7.50 -7.99
CA THR A 33 4.34 7.27 -9.43
C THR A 33 4.65 8.58 -10.14
N ALA A 34 5.19 8.50 -11.35
CA ALA A 34 5.29 9.64 -12.25
C ALA A 34 4.93 9.20 -13.67
N ASP A 35 4.47 10.13 -14.49
CA ASP A 35 4.29 9.88 -15.91
C ASP A 35 5.62 10.01 -16.68
N THR A 36 5.59 9.78 -18.00
CA THR A 36 6.77 9.88 -18.87
C THR A 36 7.32 11.30 -19.01
N LYS A 37 6.64 12.31 -18.48
CA LYS A 37 7.05 13.72 -18.42
C LYS A 37 7.46 14.15 -17.01
N HIS A 38 7.60 13.19 -16.08
CA HIS A 38 7.90 13.41 -14.67
C HIS A 38 6.81 14.16 -13.87
N ALA A 39 5.56 14.21 -14.36
CA ALA A 39 4.45 14.68 -13.55
C ALA A 39 4.12 13.61 -12.49
N THR A 40 4.25 14.00 -11.21
CA THR A 40 4.14 13.09 -10.08
C THR A 40 2.70 12.88 -9.63
N ASN A 41 2.45 11.71 -9.05
CA ASN A 41 1.16 11.34 -8.45
C ASN A 41 1.40 10.48 -7.21
N LEU A 42 0.59 10.67 -6.19
CA LEU A 42 0.66 9.93 -4.93
C LEU A 42 -0.73 9.46 -4.50
N SER A 43 -0.89 8.18 -4.23
CA SER A 43 -2.19 7.60 -3.89
C SER A 43 -2.09 6.68 -2.69
N ILE A 44 -2.98 6.87 -1.69
CA ILE A 44 -3.08 5.95 -0.55
C ILE A 44 -3.78 4.65 -0.97
N ILE A 45 -3.19 3.52 -0.56
CA ILE A 45 -3.71 2.16 -0.81
C ILE A 45 -3.64 1.35 0.48
N ASN A 46 -4.63 0.49 0.70
CA ASN A 46 -4.66 -0.49 1.81
C ASN A 46 -4.80 -1.94 1.33
N SER A 47 -4.48 -2.18 0.08
CA SER A 47 -4.57 -3.49 -0.60
C SER A 47 -3.21 -4.03 -1.04
N CYS A 48 -2.13 -3.63 -0.38
CA CYS A 48 -0.79 -4.16 -0.61
C CYS A 48 -0.61 -5.48 0.15
N PHE A 49 0.10 -6.46 -0.46
CA PHE A 49 0.33 -7.78 0.13
C PHE A 49 1.61 -8.44 -0.40
N HIS A 50 2.12 -9.39 0.38
CA HIS A 50 3.26 -10.23 0.00
C HIS A 50 2.83 -11.27 -1.04
N VAL A 51 3.65 -11.46 -2.09
CA VAL A 51 3.45 -12.46 -3.14
C VAL A 51 4.49 -13.57 -3.05
N GLY A 52 5.76 -13.23 -2.91
CA GLY A 52 6.85 -14.19 -2.87
C GLY A 52 8.16 -13.58 -2.38
N ALA A 53 9.07 -14.44 -1.88
CA ALA A 53 10.39 -14.03 -1.41
C ALA A 53 11.52 -14.33 -2.41
N ALA A 54 11.32 -15.29 -3.32
CA ALA A 54 12.28 -15.64 -4.36
C ALA A 54 11.55 -15.97 -5.68
N PRO A 55 11.40 -14.98 -6.60
CA PRO A 55 11.84 -13.61 -6.50
C PRO A 55 11.10 -12.80 -5.43
N ALA A 56 11.69 -11.67 -4.99
CA ALA A 56 11.08 -10.78 -4.01
C ALA A 56 9.97 -9.96 -4.66
N LEU A 57 8.71 -10.31 -4.37
CA LEU A 57 7.52 -9.75 -5.02
C LEU A 57 6.52 -9.22 -4.01
N LEU A 58 5.97 -8.05 -4.32
CA LEU A 58 4.80 -7.48 -3.66
C LEU A 58 3.66 -7.30 -4.65
N GLY A 59 2.42 -7.49 -4.17
CA GLY A 59 1.22 -7.26 -4.94
C GLY A 59 0.36 -6.14 -4.36
N MET A 60 -0.48 -5.54 -5.20
CA MET A 60 -1.53 -4.62 -4.78
C MET A 60 -2.72 -4.69 -5.72
N ILE A 61 -3.89 -4.30 -5.21
CA ILE A 61 -5.11 -4.17 -6.01
C ILE A 61 -5.43 -2.70 -6.21
N ILE A 62 -5.56 -2.30 -7.46
CA ILE A 62 -6.05 -0.97 -7.86
C ILE A 62 -7.50 -1.09 -8.35
N ARG A 63 -8.40 -0.25 -7.83
CA ARG A 63 -9.79 -0.21 -8.29
C ARG A 63 -9.89 0.41 -9.68
N PRO A 64 -10.87 -0.02 -10.52
CA PRO A 64 -11.09 0.61 -11.81
C PRO A 64 -11.42 2.10 -11.64
N ALA A 65 -11.09 2.88 -12.65
CA ALA A 65 -11.52 4.27 -12.72
C ALA A 65 -13.06 4.32 -12.84
N PRO A 66 -13.75 5.22 -12.12
CA PRO A 66 -15.15 5.50 -12.41
C PRO A 66 -15.32 5.96 -13.87
N ALA A 67 -16.48 5.69 -14.46
CA ALA A 67 -16.76 6.07 -15.84
C ALA A 67 -16.46 7.56 -16.09
N GLY A 68 -15.71 7.85 -17.16
CA GLY A 68 -15.31 9.21 -17.54
C GLY A 68 -14.17 9.80 -16.68
N THR A 69 -13.46 8.98 -15.89
CA THR A 69 -12.28 9.41 -15.11
C THR A 69 -11.08 8.53 -15.39
N GLU A 70 -9.90 9.00 -15.00
CA GLU A 70 -8.64 8.29 -15.13
C GLU A 70 -8.19 7.69 -13.77
N ARG A 71 -7.23 6.77 -13.83
CA ARG A 71 -6.58 6.19 -12.66
C ARG A 71 -5.07 6.45 -12.78
N HIS A 72 -4.65 7.68 -12.47
CA HIS A 72 -3.30 8.19 -12.69
C HIS A 72 -2.21 7.24 -12.20
N THR A 73 -2.36 6.67 -11.00
CA THR A 73 -1.45 5.67 -10.45
C THR A 73 -1.27 4.46 -11.38
N LEU A 74 -2.37 3.89 -11.88
CA LEU A 74 -2.32 2.75 -12.79
C LEU A 74 -1.69 3.12 -14.13
N ASP A 75 -2.15 4.24 -14.70
CA ASP A 75 -1.67 4.72 -16.00
C ASP A 75 -0.16 4.96 -15.97
N ASN A 76 0.35 5.60 -14.89
CA ASN A 76 1.77 5.87 -14.72
C ASN A 76 2.57 4.57 -14.56
N ILE A 77 2.11 3.62 -13.74
CA ILE A 77 2.77 2.32 -13.57
C ILE A 77 2.89 1.59 -14.92
N LEU A 78 1.82 1.58 -15.72
CA LEU A 78 1.82 0.91 -17.02
C LEU A 78 2.70 1.62 -18.04
N ALA A 79 2.84 2.95 -17.94
CA ALA A 79 3.65 3.75 -18.86
C ALA A 79 5.15 3.70 -18.55
N THR A 80 5.54 3.68 -17.27
CA THR A 80 6.95 3.78 -16.85
C THR A 80 7.52 2.46 -16.34
N GLY A 81 6.68 1.51 -15.96
CA GLY A 81 7.08 0.24 -15.37
C GLY A 81 7.61 0.33 -13.94
N GLN A 82 7.67 1.53 -13.34
CA GLN A 82 8.24 1.72 -12.00
C GLN A 82 7.28 2.49 -11.08
N TYR A 83 7.33 2.17 -9.80
CA TYR A 83 6.55 2.81 -8.74
C TYR A 83 7.20 2.61 -7.38
N THR A 84 6.78 3.39 -6.40
CA THR A 84 7.23 3.26 -5.02
C THR A 84 6.09 2.89 -4.09
N ILE A 85 6.41 2.15 -3.03
CA ILE A 85 5.53 1.91 -1.89
C ILE A 85 6.18 2.56 -0.67
N ASN A 86 5.43 3.41 0.02
CA ASN A 86 5.90 4.20 1.15
C ASN A 86 4.94 3.97 2.33
N ALA A 87 5.45 3.41 3.42
CA ALA A 87 4.64 3.16 4.62
C ALA A 87 4.20 4.47 5.27
N VAL A 88 3.03 4.45 5.88
CA VAL A 88 2.46 5.61 6.57
C VAL A 88 2.75 5.50 8.05
N SER A 89 3.38 6.54 8.63
CA SER A 89 3.51 6.71 10.09
C SER A 89 2.32 7.48 10.68
N GLU A 90 2.19 7.45 12.01
CA GLU A 90 1.12 8.17 12.71
C GLU A 90 1.04 9.65 12.34
N SER A 91 2.18 10.35 12.32
CA SER A 91 2.27 11.77 12.00
C SER A 91 1.87 12.10 10.56
N MET A 92 1.87 11.12 9.67
CA MET A 92 1.54 11.29 8.25
C MET A 92 0.06 11.02 7.95
N THR A 93 -0.70 10.36 8.84
CA THR A 93 -2.02 9.80 8.55
C THR A 93 -2.98 10.80 7.92
N ARG A 94 -3.07 12.03 8.45
CA ARG A 94 -3.95 13.08 7.91
C ARG A 94 -3.59 13.47 6.47
N ARG A 95 -2.30 13.67 6.19
CA ARG A 95 -1.80 14.03 4.85
C ARG A 95 -1.96 12.85 3.89
N ALA A 96 -1.63 11.65 4.34
CA ALA A 96 -1.80 10.42 3.58
C ALA A 96 -3.26 10.16 3.24
N HIS A 97 -4.19 10.33 4.19
CA HIS A 97 -5.62 10.19 3.92
C HIS A 97 -6.12 11.17 2.86
N HIS A 98 -5.61 12.41 2.88
CA HIS A 98 -5.99 13.45 1.91
C HIS A 98 -5.65 13.05 0.46
N THR A 99 -4.61 12.24 0.21
CA THR A 99 -4.29 11.72 -1.13
C THR A 99 -5.36 10.79 -1.70
N SER A 100 -6.37 10.39 -0.91
CA SER A 100 -7.54 9.63 -1.39
C SER A 100 -8.56 10.49 -2.14
N ALA A 101 -8.45 11.82 -2.05
CA ALA A 101 -9.30 12.74 -2.80
C ALA A 101 -8.98 12.65 -4.30
N ARG A 102 -9.89 13.19 -5.11
CA ARG A 102 -9.67 13.26 -6.56
C ARG A 102 -8.97 14.56 -6.90
N PHE A 103 -7.74 14.45 -7.31
CA PHE A 103 -6.98 15.55 -7.89
C PHE A 103 -6.95 15.41 -9.41
N ASP A 104 -6.89 16.55 -10.10
CA ASP A 104 -6.72 16.57 -11.55
C ASP A 104 -5.32 16.10 -11.93
N ARG A 105 -5.15 15.52 -13.15
CA ARG A 105 -3.86 14.96 -13.60
C ARG A 105 -2.70 15.95 -13.52
N GLY A 106 -2.93 17.23 -13.63
CA GLY A 106 -1.90 18.27 -13.51
C GLY A 106 -1.59 18.71 -12.09
N GLN A 107 -2.26 18.14 -11.08
CA GLN A 107 -2.10 18.49 -9.68
C GLN A 107 -1.53 17.31 -8.90
N SER A 108 -0.26 17.42 -8.49
CA SER A 108 0.40 16.39 -7.68
C SER A 108 -0.16 16.37 -6.26
N GLU A 109 -0.51 15.17 -5.77
CA GLU A 109 -0.89 14.98 -4.36
C GLU A 109 0.29 15.21 -3.41
N PHE A 110 1.51 15.10 -3.87
CA PHE A 110 2.68 15.48 -3.07
C PHE A 110 2.55 16.93 -2.62
N ASP A 111 2.40 17.85 -3.56
CA ASP A 111 2.24 19.29 -3.28
C ASP A 111 0.93 19.58 -2.55
N ALA A 112 -0.19 19.06 -3.08
CA ALA A 112 -1.52 19.36 -2.57
C ALA A 112 -1.75 18.89 -1.12
N CYS A 113 -1.06 17.80 -0.71
CA CYS A 113 -1.18 17.22 0.63
C CYS A 113 0.02 17.56 1.54
N GLY A 114 1.01 18.33 1.06
CA GLY A 114 2.19 18.74 1.83
C GLY A 114 3.12 17.57 2.16
N LEU A 115 3.30 16.63 1.22
CA LEU A 115 4.24 15.52 1.29
C LEU A 115 5.41 15.79 0.33
N SER A 116 6.65 15.63 0.81
CA SER A 116 7.82 15.93 0.01
C SER A 116 8.29 14.74 -0.81
N GLU A 117 8.65 15.00 -2.05
CA GLU A 117 9.22 14.02 -2.97
C GLU A 117 10.70 13.80 -2.68
N ARG A 118 11.15 12.56 -2.89
CA ARG A 118 12.57 12.22 -2.96
C ARG A 118 12.79 11.27 -4.12
N TRP A 119 13.72 11.61 -4.98
CA TRP A 119 14.11 10.81 -6.13
C TRP A 119 15.38 10.05 -5.87
N LEU A 120 15.48 8.84 -6.41
CA LEU A 120 16.71 8.05 -6.45
C LEU A 120 17.18 7.92 -7.89
N ASP A 121 18.48 7.96 -8.09
CA ASP A 121 19.08 7.76 -9.40
C ASP A 121 18.69 6.40 -9.98
N GLY A 122 18.22 6.40 -11.23
CA GLY A 122 17.81 5.20 -11.94
C GLY A 122 16.38 4.70 -11.59
N HIS A 123 15.61 5.43 -10.76
CA HIS A 123 14.22 5.09 -10.46
C HIS A 123 13.26 6.15 -10.97
N ALA A 124 12.30 5.75 -11.82
CA ALA A 124 11.41 6.67 -12.53
C ALA A 124 10.19 7.15 -11.70
N ALA A 125 10.10 6.81 -10.43
CA ALA A 125 9.02 7.20 -9.54
C ALA A 125 9.56 7.78 -8.22
N PRO A 126 8.92 8.84 -7.67
CA PRO A 126 9.36 9.48 -6.43
C PRO A 126 8.98 8.66 -5.19
N PHE A 127 9.79 8.76 -4.16
CA PHE A 127 9.53 8.29 -2.80
C PHE A 127 8.95 9.43 -1.96
N VAL A 128 8.23 9.10 -0.89
CA VAL A 128 7.80 10.07 0.12
C VAL A 128 8.92 10.25 1.14
N THR A 129 9.50 11.44 1.24
CA THR A 129 10.68 11.74 2.07
C THR A 129 10.49 11.33 3.54
N ASP A 130 9.31 11.63 4.13
CA ASP A 130 9.02 11.39 5.54
C ASP A 130 8.59 9.94 5.84
N SER A 131 8.48 9.07 4.83
CA SER A 131 8.05 7.69 5.04
C SER A 131 9.15 6.87 5.74
N PRO A 132 8.82 6.16 6.83
CA PRO A 132 9.79 5.40 7.61
C PRO A 132 10.25 4.10 6.94
N LEU A 133 9.50 3.61 5.96
CA LEU A 133 9.85 2.45 5.13
C LEU A 133 9.46 2.75 3.69
N GLN A 134 10.44 2.74 2.81
CA GLN A 134 10.30 3.08 1.40
C GLN A 134 10.79 1.92 0.55
N ILE A 135 10.01 1.53 -0.45
CA ILE A 135 10.29 0.38 -1.32
C ILE A 135 10.17 0.84 -2.77
N GLY A 136 11.24 0.67 -3.55
CA GLY A 136 11.23 0.87 -5.00
C GLY A 136 10.88 -0.43 -5.71
N LEU A 137 9.98 -0.38 -6.68
CA LEU A 137 9.48 -1.56 -7.40
C LEU A 137 9.49 -1.35 -8.91
N THR A 138 9.71 -2.47 -9.62
CA THR A 138 9.52 -2.57 -11.07
C THR A 138 8.35 -3.52 -11.36
N LEU A 139 7.43 -3.07 -12.21
CA LEU A 139 6.27 -3.84 -12.64
C LEU A 139 6.71 -5.16 -13.30
N GLN A 140 6.18 -6.27 -12.82
CA GLN A 140 6.40 -7.60 -13.39
C GLN A 140 5.15 -8.14 -14.08
N GLU A 141 3.98 -7.92 -13.47
CA GLU A 141 2.72 -8.43 -13.99
C GLU A 141 1.58 -7.45 -13.72
N HIS A 142 0.69 -7.31 -14.70
CA HIS A 142 -0.58 -6.60 -14.59
C HIS A 142 -1.71 -7.50 -15.10
N GLN A 143 -2.74 -7.71 -14.28
CA GLN A 143 -3.92 -8.46 -14.65
C GLN A 143 -5.20 -7.68 -14.32
N SER A 144 -6.05 -7.46 -15.32
CA SER A 144 -7.41 -6.98 -15.08
C SER A 144 -8.32 -8.15 -14.68
N LEU A 145 -8.95 -8.07 -13.51
CA LEU A 145 -9.84 -9.10 -12.99
C LEU A 145 -11.23 -8.93 -13.58
N ALA A 146 -11.63 -9.85 -14.46
CA ALA A 146 -12.90 -9.79 -15.20
C ALA A 146 -14.14 -9.74 -14.27
N ILE A 147 -14.05 -10.28 -13.05
CA ILE A 147 -15.17 -10.36 -12.10
C ILE A 147 -15.66 -8.98 -11.61
N ASN A 148 -14.78 -7.99 -11.53
CA ASN A 148 -15.12 -6.67 -10.96
C ASN A 148 -14.33 -5.50 -11.56
N GLY A 149 -13.48 -5.76 -12.57
CA GLY A 149 -12.67 -4.75 -13.24
C GLY A 149 -11.52 -4.19 -12.39
N THR A 150 -11.20 -4.76 -11.24
CA THR A 150 -10.00 -4.35 -10.48
C THR A 150 -8.74 -4.83 -11.18
N HIS A 151 -7.62 -4.17 -10.88
CA HIS A 151 -6.31 -4.46 -11.46
C HIS A 151 -5.38 -5.03 -10.39
N LEU A 152 -4.91 -6.25 -10.59
CA LEU A 152 -3.80 -6.83 -9.85
C LEU A 152 -2.50 -6.32 -10.45
N ILE A 153 -1.65 -5.75 -9.63
CA ILE A 153 -0.30 -5.29 -9.96
C ILE A 153 0.68 -6.08 -9.13
N ILE A 154 1.66 -6.71 -9.77
CA ILE A 154 2.77 -7.40 -9.10
C ILE A 154 4.08 -6.73 -9.53
N GLY A 155 4.90 -6.34 -8.56
CA GLY A 155 6.22 -5.77 -8.79
C GLY A 155 7.32 -6.49 -8.06
N SER A 156 8.51 -6.52 -8.68
CA SER A 156 9.75 -6.93 -8.04
C SER A 156 10.30 -5.81 -7.16
N VAL A 157 10.78 -6.18 -5.98
CA VAL A 157 11.43 -5.25 -5.05
C VAL A 157 12.86 -4.98 -5.55
N GLU A 158 13.14 -3.71 -5.88
CA GLU A 158 14.46 -3.27 -6.36
C GLU A 158 15.28 -2.61 -5.26
N SER A 159 14.61 -1.93 -4.33
CA SER A 159 15.27 -1.26 -3.21
C SER A 159 14.36 -1.17 -1.99
N ILE A 160 14.97 -1.22 -0.80
CA ILE A 160 14.27 -1.04 0.47
C ILE A 160 15.09 -0.05 1.31
N GLN A 161 14.42 0.94 1.92
CA GLN A 161 15.06 1.93 2.77
C GLN A 161 14.25 2.10 4.06
N PHE A 162 14.92 2.00 5.18
CA PHE A 162 14.39 2.20 6.53
C PHE A 162 15.55 2.45 7.50
N ALA A 163 15.26 2.90 8.72
CA ALA A 163 16.26 3.11 9.75
C ALA A 163 16.89 1.79 10.19
N SER A 164 18.24 1.71 10.19
CA SER A 164 18.99 0.47 10.44
C SER A 164 18.67 -0.19 11.79
N GLU A 165 18.26 0.61 12.78
CA GLU A 165 17.87 0.19 14.12
C GLU A 165 16.63 -0.72 14.13
N ALA A 166 15.79 -0.61 13.08
CA ALA A 166 14.61 -1.46 12.93
C ALA A 166 14.93 -2.83 12.32
N TRP A 167 16.14 -3.05 11.81
CA TRP A 167 16.51 -4.35 11.26
C TRP A 167 16.95 -5.31 12.35
N ARG A 168 16.17 -6.37 12.54
CA ARG A 168 16.47 -7.41 13.54
C ARG A 168 17.47 -8.43 12.99
N ALA A 169 18.19 -9.10 13.89
CA ALA A 169 19.21 -10.10 13.55
C ALA A 169 18.68 -11.31 12.75
N ASP A 170 17.38 -11.59 12.85
CA ASP A 170 16.71 -12.65 12.10
C ASP A 170 16.25 -12.23 10.69
N GLY A 171 16.56 -11.00 10.27
CA GLY A 171 16.21 -10.46 8.96
C GLY A 171 14.82 -9.82 8.90
N THR A 172 14.07 -9.76 10.00
CA THR A 172 12.78 -9.06 10.04
C THR A 172 12.96 -7.56 10.33
N ILE A 173 11.95 -6.76 9.97
CA ILE A 173 11.90 -5.33 10.26
C ILE A 173 10.94 -5.09 11.42
N ASP A 174 11.33 -4.30 12.41
CA ASP A 174 10.47 -3.84 13.48
C ASP A 174 9.58 -2.69 13.01
N LEU A 175 8.40 -3.02 12.50
CA LEU A 175 7.44 -2.03 11.99
C LEU A 175 6.85 -1.15 13.10
N ALA A 176 6.76 -1.65 14.32
CA ALA A 176 6.29 -0.88 15.48
C ALA A 176 7.32 0.19 15.86
N LEU A 177 8.62 -0.15 15.88
CA LEU A 177 9.72 0.79 16.12
C LEU A 177 9.72 1.91 15.05
N LEU A 178 9.37 1.59 13.81
CA LEU A 178 9.24 2.58 12.73
C LEU A 178 7.96 3.43 12.85
N GLY A 179 7.09 3.19 13.82
CA GLY A 179 5.83 3.92 14.01
C GLY A 179 4.84 3.77 12.85
N ILE A 180 4.91 2.65 12.12
CA ILE A 180 4.05 2.38 10.97
C ILE A 180 2.64 2.05 11.48
N VAL A 181 1.63 2.68 10.86
CA VAL A 181 0.23 2.43 11.19
C VAL A 181 -0.37 1.32 10.33
N THR A 182 -1.44 0.73 10.83
CA THR A 182 -2.29 -0.20 10.09
C THR A 182 -3.69 0.38 9.90
N GLY A 183 -4.42 -0.07 8.89
CA GLY A 183 -5.73 0.46 8.52
C GLY A 183 -6.88 -0.52 8.66
N VAL A 184 -8.05 -0.03 9.07
CA VAL A 184 -9.32 -0.76 9.04
C VAL A 184 -10.33 0.02 8.22
N GLY A 185 -11.09 -0.68 7.39
CA GLY A 185 -12.05 -0.03 6.52
C GLY A 185 -11.37 0.85 5.47
N LEU A 186 -11.85 2.08 5.33
CA LEU A 186 -11.37 3.07 4.36
C LEU A 186 -10.74 4.31 5.01
N ASP A 187 -10.92 4.49 6.32
CA ASP A 187 -10.65 5.74 7.05
C ASP A 187 -10.13 5.52 8.49
N GLY A 188 -10.06 4.28 8.96
CA GLY A 188 -9.53 3.96 10.29
C GLY A 188 -8.02 3.72 10.24
N TYR A 189 -7.26 4.41 11.11
CA TYR A 189 -5.81 4.26 11.28
C TYR A 189 -5.52 3.86 12.72
N HIS A 190 -4.67 2.86 12.91
CA HIS A 190 -4.36 2.29 14.22
C HIS A 190 -2.86 2.15 14.39
N LEU A 191 -2.37 2.52 15.57
CA LEU A 191 -1.01 2.19 15.99
C LEU A 191 -0.91 0.68 16.26
N VAL A 192 0.23 0.12 15.94
CA VAL A 192 0.56 -1.27 16.26
C VAL A 192 1.15 -1.27 17.66
N GLY A 193 0.55 -2.04 18.56
CA GLY A 193 1.07 -2.26 19.91
C GLY A 193 2.07 -3.42 19.97
N ASP A 194 2.44 -3.81 21.20
CA ASP A 194 3.30 -4.94 21.45
C ASP A 194 2.69 -6.23 20.89
N GLY A 195 3.50 -6.99 20.18
CA GLY A 195 3.13 -8.26 19.56
C GLY A 195 3.87 -9.44 20.19
N HIS A 196 3.36 -10.63 19.95
CA HIS A 196 4.05 -11.86 20.30
C HIS A 196 4.66 -12.47 19.05
N ARG A 197 5.88 -12.99 19.20
CA ARG A 197 6.58 -13.75 18.15
C ARG A 197 6.81 -15.16 18.66
N TYR A 198 6.69 -16.13 17.76
CA TYR A 198 6.83 -17.54 18.08
C TYR A 198 7.89 -18.19 17.21
N ALA A 199 8.59 -19.18 17.77
CA ALA A 199 9.48 -20.04 17.02
C ALA A 199 8.72 -20.78 15.90
N TYR A 200 9.45 -21.31 14.93
CA TYR A 200 8.86 -22.07 13.81
C TYR A 200 8.03 -23.25 14.35
N ALA A 201 6.76 -23.30 13.92
CA ALA A 201 5.84 -24.34 14.35
C ALA A 201 6.22 -25.72 13.77
N LYS A 202 6.20 -26.76 14.60
CA LYS A 202 6.40 -28.16 14.21
C LYS A 202 5.17 -28.98 14.61
N PRO A 203 4.83 -30.07 13.91
CA PRO A 203 3.64 -30.86 14.22
C PRO A 203 3.59 -31.40 15.65
N ASP A 204 4.74 -31.75 16.20
CA ASP A 204 4.86 -32.47 17.49
C ASP A 204 5.22 -31.56 18.66
N THR A 205 5.36 -30.24 18.45
CA THR A 205 5.83 -29.31 19.50
C THR A 205 5.06 -27.98 19.43
N CYS A 206 4.48 -27.58 20.55
CA CYS A 206 3.90 -26.23 20.66
C CYS A 206 5.01 -25.17 20.55
N PRO A 207 4.85 -24.15 19.67
CA PRO A 207 5.90 -23.15 19.50
C PRO A 207 6.08 -22.28 20.75
N GLU A 208 7.34 -22.04 21.11
CA GLU A 208 7.70 -21.13 22.20
C GLU A 208 7.75 -19.68 21.76
N LEU A 209 7.58 -18.74 22.69
CA LEU A 209 7.81 -17.30 22.48
C LEU A 209 9.30 -17.05 22.24
N ILE A 210 9.62 -16.16 21.29
CA ILE A 210 10.98 -15.69 20.96
C ILE A 210 11.07 -14.16 21.03
#